data_75d4c39148d25dfbcf26af37de11a9b2
#
_entry.id   75d4c39148d25dfbcf26af37de11a9b2
#
_cell.length_a   1.000
_cell.length_b   1.000
_cell.length_c   1.000
_cell.angle_alpha   90.00
_cell.angle_beta   90.00
_cell.angle_gamma   90.00
#
_symmetry.space_group_name_H-M   'P 1'
#
loop_
_entity.id
_entity.type
_entity.pdbx_description
1 polymer ?
#
loop_
_entity_poly.entity_id
_entity_poly.type
_entity_poly.pdbx_seq_one_letter_code
_entity_poly.pdbx_strand_id
1 'polypeptide(L)'
;MQLVRQKEKFATKRRGTVCAVLAVLMAGAAASGCAAGEDGRAGGSREPVAGRPGAAAQKDAAAAEARRLKREQAARVAAARKWGLAKMPLAAPAPPAVKPRITTREGFEVEGGETLPPVFTTVPTKERIVFLTMDDGAEKDPELLRMMTELKIPYSAFLSDYVVSDDYGYFKDMQARGVTLNNHTLNHRYLPGLSKEEQRREICGEQDKLEKYFGKRPTLFRPPYGNYNGDTLRVARSCGIKAVPLWAAEAFPDHMEWREWDQDLHPGDIILTHFRGEEDWEGSMADMIRRVMKTVTDKGYAVARLEDYV
;
A
#
# COMPACT_ATOMS: atom_id res chain seq x y z
N MET A 1 -14.40 25.01 2.31
CA MET A 1 -13.66 24.42 3.42
C MET A 1 -14.45 24.69 4.69
N GLN A 2 -15.30 23.77 5.09
CA GLN A 2 -16.09 23.89 6.33
C GLN A 2 -15.60 22.80 7.30
N LEU A 3 -14.93 23.26 8.36
CA LEU A 3 -14.55 22.47 9.52
C LEU A 3 -15.81 22.21 10.37
N VAL A 4 -16.31 21.00 10.39
CA VAL A 4 -17.33 20.56 11.33
C VAL A 4 -16.64 20.17 12.62
N ARG A 5 -16.70 21.03 13.64
CA ARG A 5 -16.34 20.72 15.03
C ARG A 5 -17.46 19.89 15.64
N GLN A 6 -17.22 18.64 15.93
CA GLN A 6 -18.05 17.87 16.87
C GLN A 6 -17.35 17.76 18.22
N LYS A 7 -18.09 18.14 19.28
CA LYS A 7 -17.68 18.00 20.69
C LYS A 7 -18.07 16.61 21.16
N GLU A 8 -17.09 15.80 21.55
CA GLU A 8 -17.38 14.55 22.25
C GLU A 8 -17.19 14.67 23.75
N LYS A 9 -18.11 14.01 24.49
CA LYS A 9 -18.14 13.95 25.95
C LYS A 9 -17.30 12.80 26.47
N PHE A 10 -16.43 13.11 27.43
CA PHE A 10 -15.57 12.16 28.13
C PHE A 10 -16.37 11.15 28.96
N ALA A 11 -15.99 9.88 28.84
CA ALA A 11 -16.26 8.85 29.85
C ALA A 11 -14.93 8.16 30.22
N THR A 12 -14.46 8.48 31.42
CA THR A 12 -13.31 7.85 32.09
C THR A 12 -13.66 6.45 32.57
N LYS A 13 -12.84 5.42 32.29
CA LYS A 13 -12.82 4.19 33.08
C LYS A 13 -11.40 3.62 33.26
N ARG A 14 -11.16 3.22 34.52
CA ARG A 14 -9.88 2.92 35.19
C ARG A 14 -9.30 1.54 34.83
N ARG A 15 -7.96 1.50 34.85
CA ARG A 15 -6.96 0.49 35.28
C ARG A 15 -7.37 -0.97 35.49
N GLY A 16 -6.56 -1.86 34.91
CA GLY A 16 -6.35 -3.23 35.36
C GLY A 16 -5.10 -3.81 34.74
N THR A 17 -4.01 -3.87 35.52
CA THR A 17 -2.74 -4.53 35.22
C THR A 17 -2.86 -6.02 35.47
N VAL A 18 -2.48 -6.88 34.52
CA VAL A 18 -2.05 -8.26 34.84
C VAL A 18 -0.93 -8.65 33.87
N CYS A 19 0.25 -8.90 34.45
CA CYS A 19 1.38 -9.61 33.81
C CYS A 19 1.09 -11.12 33.84
N ALA A 20 1.34 -11.80 32.73
CA ALA A 20 1.60 -13.24 32.74
C ALA A 20 2.66 -13.59 31.71
N VAL A 21 3.81 -13.98 32.21
CA VAL A 21 4.91 -14.62 31.49
C VAL A 21 4.58 -16.10 31.36
N LEU A 22 4.65 -16.65 30.16
CA LEU A 22 4.68 -18.11 29.96
C LEU A 22 5.81 -18.48 28.99
N ALA A 23 6.83 -19.09 29.57
CA ALA A 23 7.86 -19.80 28.86
C ALA A 23 7.34 -21.18 28.43
N VAL A 24 7.55 -21.58 27.20
CA VAL A 24 7.31 -22.96 26.75
C VAL A 24 8.63 -23.58 26.30
N LEU A 25 8.96 -24.65 27.01
CA LEU A 25 10.10 -25.57 26.81
C LEU A 25 9.92 -26.43 25.57
N MET A 26 10.99 -26.62 24.84
CA MET A 26 11.18 -27.65 23.83
C MET A 26 11.43 -29.01 24.51
N ALA A 27 10.68 -30.03 24.13
CA ALA A 27 11.00 -31.41 24.45
C ALA A 27 11.20 -32.22 23.16
N GLY A 28 12.41 -32.70 22.95
CA GLY A 28 12.73 -33.64 21.89
C GLY A 28 12.32 -35.08 22.26
N ALA A 29 11.91 -35.85 21.27
CA ALA A 29 11.80 -37.30 21.38
C ALA A 29 12.46 -37.96 20.18
N ALA A 30 13.55 -38.66 20.44
CA ALA A 30 14.16 -39.62 19.53
C ALA A 30 13.49 -40.97 19.74
N ALA A 31 13.12 -41.62 18.66
CA ALA A 31 12.76 -43.04 18.69
C ALA A 31 13.52 -43.78 17.59
N SER A 32 14.46 -44.61 18.01
CA SER A 32 15.11 -45.65 17.21
C SER A 32 14.21 -46.87 17.18
N GLY A 33 14.06 -47.48 16.01
CA GLY A 33 13.40 -48.77 15.84
C GLY A 33 13.99 -49.50 14.64
N CYS A 34 14.88 -50.50 14.91
CA CYS A 34 15.30 -51.49 13.94
C CYS A 34 14.29 -52.65 13.98
N ALA A 35 13.87 -53.17 12.83
CA ALA A 35 13.40 -54.53 12.66
C ALA A 35 13.67 -54.97 11.21
N ALA A 36 14.36 -56.11 11.08
CA ALA A 36 14.61 -56.84 9.85
C ALA A 36 13.46 -57.80 9.56
N GLY A 37 13.21 -58.09 8.29
CA GLY A 37 12.25 -59.13 7.86
C GLY A 37 12.22 -59.26 6.33
N GLU A 38 12.42 -60.46 5.84
CA GLU A 38 12.79 -60.90 4.50
C GLU A 38 11.65 -60.92 3.45
N ASP A 39 12.08 -60.94 2.22
CA ASP A 39 11.58 -61.58 0.99
C ASP A 39 10.17 -61.29 0.43
N GLY A 40 10.16 -60.83 -0.84
CA GLY A 40 9.01 -60.85 -1.73
C GLY A 40 9.25 -60.13 -3.06
N ARG A 41 9.67 -60.85 -4.10
CA ARG A 41 9.79 -60.40 -5.48
C ARG A 41 8.44 -59.94 -6.05
N ALA A 42 8.39 -58.74 -6.60
CA ALA A 42 7.55 -58.42 -7.75
C ALA A 42 8.08 -57.13 -8.42
N GLY A 43 8.34 -57.19 -9.74
CA GLY A 43 8.86 -56.11 -10.56
C GLY A 43 7.79 -55.02 -10.72
N GLY A 44 8.16 -53.80 -10.40
CA GLY A 44 7.42 -52.55 -10.69
C GLY A 44 8.43 -51.48 -10.95
N SER A 45 8.29 -50.83 -12.12
CA SER A 45 9.09 -49.71 -12.60
C SER A 45 9.05 -48.60 -11.53
N ARG A 46 10.17 -48.36 -10.86
CA ARG A 46 10.32 -47.22 -9.94
C ARG A 46 10.64 -45.98 -10.76
N GLU A 47 9.70 -45.07 -10.83
CA GLU A 47 10.02 -43.66 -11.13
C GLU A 47 11.04 -43.15 -10.10
N PRO A 48 12.05 -42.34 -10.49
CA PRO A 48 13.01 -41.79 -9.56
C PRO A 48 12.30 -40.76 -8.67
N VAL A 49 12.02 -41.14 -7.42
CA VAL A 49 11.64 -40.19 -6.38
C VAL A 49 12.82 -39.21 -6.21
N ALA A 50 12.61 -37.96 -6.54
CA ALA A 50 13.59 -36.91 -6.34
C ALA A 50 13.99 -36.90 -4.84
N GLY A 51 15.21 -37.38 -4.56
CA GLY A 51 15.72 -37.48 -3.20
C GLY A 51 15.77 -36.13 -2.51
N ARG A 52 15.36 -36.08 -1.24
CA ARG A 52 15.56 -34.88 -0.39
C ARG A 52 17.04 -34.47 -0.45
N PRO A 53 17.35 -33.16 -0.63
CA PRO A 53 18.73 -32.69 -0.65
C PRO A 53 19.43 -33.11 0.65
N GLY A 54 20.65 -33.63 0.53
CA GLY A 54 21.45 -34.07 1.70
C GLY A 54 21.74 -32.87 2.62
N ALA A 55 22.04 -33.12 3.89
CA ALA A 55 22.30 -32.11 4.93
C ALA A 55 23.38 -31.06 4.52
N ALA A 56 24.37 -31.47 3.71
CA ALA A 56 25.39 -30.57 3.17
C ALA A 56 24.75 -29.58 2.18
N ALA A 57 23.94 -30.01 1.23
CA ALA A 57 23.26 -29.15 0.26
C ALA A 57 22.29 -28.19 0.95
N GLN A 58 21.65 -28.60 2.05
CA GLN A 58 20.78 -27.69 2.84
C GLN A 58 21.59 -26.61 3.56
N LYS A 59 22.77 -26.95 4.12
CA LYS A 59 23.68 -25.96 4.73
C LYS A 59 24.22 -24.96 3.71
N ASP A 60 24.59 -25.44 2.51
CA ASP A 60 25.09 -24.56 1.45
C ASP A 60 23.99 -23.63 0.93
N ALA A 61 22.76 -24.12 0.77
CA ALA A 61 21.60 -23.31 0.40
C ALA A 61 21.28 -22.25 1.48
N ALA A 62 21.30 -22.62 2.76
CA ALA A 62 21.10 -21.68 3.86
C ALA A 62 22.21 -20.60 3.94
N ALA A 63 23.46 -21.01 3.71
CA ALA A 63 24.59 -20.06 3.66
C ALA A 63 24.50 -19.11 2.44
N ALA A 64 24.08 -19.60 1.29
CA ALA A 64 23.87 -18.77 0.11
C ALA A 64 22.73 -17.77 0.33
N GLU A 65 21.63 -18.19 0.94
CA GLU A 65 20.48 -17.33 1.30
C GLU A 65 20.90 -16.27 2.32
N ALA A 66 21.63 -16.60 3.35
CA ALA A 66 22.14 -15.64 4.33
C ALA A 66 23.07 -14.59 3.68
N ARG A 67 23.91 -14.99 2.72
CA ARG A 67 24.76 -14.08 1.95
C ARG A 67 23.92 -13.16 1.06
N ARG A 68 22.87 -13.67 0.43
CA ARG A 68 21.92 -12.89 -0.38
C ARG A 68 21.23 -11.82 0.47
N LEU A 69 20.66 -12.20 1.60
CA LEU A 69 19.98 -11.29 2.54
C LEU A 69 20.93 -10.19 3.04
N LYS A 70 22.19 -10.56 3.39
CA LYS A 70 23.21 -9.59 3.81
C LYS A 70 23.55 -8.58 2.70
N ARG A 71 23.65 -9.02 1.45
CA ARG A 71 23.90 -8.13 0.31
C ARG A 71 22.72 -7.20 0.07
N GLU A 72 21.49 -7.71 0.12
CA GLU A 72 20.28 -6.89 -0.01
C GLU A 72 20.17 -5.84 1.09
N GLN A 73 20.46 -6.22 2.33
CA GLN A 73 20.49 -5.28 3.45
C GLN A 73 21.56 -4.17 3.24
N ALA A 74 22.76 -4.55 2.81
CA ALA A 74 23.83 -3.58 2.52
C ALA A 74 23.42 -2.63 1.38
N ALA A 75 22.81 -3.14 0.32
CA ALA A 75 22.29 -2.34 -0.79
C ALA A 75 21.22 -1.34 -0.34
N ARG A 76 20.27 -1.76 0.51
CA ARG A 76 19.24 -0.88 1.09
C ARG A 76 19.84 0.23 1.94
N VAL A 77 20.85 -0.08 2.77
CA VAL A 77 21.56 0.94 3.57
C VAL A 77 22.28 1.94 2.66
N ALA A 78 22.96 1.44 1.61
CA ALA A 78 23.63 2.31 0.64
C ALA A 78 22.64 3.22 -0.10
N ALA A 79 21.50 2.68 -0.53
CA ALA A 79 20.44 3.46 -1.16
C ALA A 79 19.88 4.53 -0.22
N ALA A 80 19.58 4.19 1.05
CA ALA A 80 19.10 5.15 2.03
C ALA A 80 20.09 6.34 2.19
N ARG A 81 21.39 6.05 2.29
CA ARG A 81 22.43 7.10 2.37
C ARG A 81 22.51 7.93 1.10
N LYS A 82 22.50 7.29 -0.08
CA LYS A 82 22.50 7.97 -1.39
C LYS A 82 21.36 8.97 -1.51
N TRP A 83 20.18 8.61 -1.03
CA TRP A 83 18.97 9.41 -1.11
C TRP A 83 18.76 10.36 0.09
N GLY A 84 19.76 10.46 0.99
CA GLY A 84 19.73 11.38 2.12
C GLY A 84 18.74 10.99 3.24
N LEU A 85 18.36 9.72 3.33
CA LEU A 85 17.52 9.24 4.42
C LEU A 85 18.37 9.02 5.69
N ALA A 86 17.90 9.57 6.82
CA ALA A 86 18.55 9.37 8.13
C ALA A 86 18.46 7.92 8.62
N LYS A 87 17.41 7.21 8.24
CA LYS A 87 17.17 5.79 8.56
C LYS A 87 16.80 5.03 7.30
N MET A 88 17.20 3.77 7.23
CA MET A 88 16.76 2.87 6.16
C MET A 88 15.25 2.59 6.33
N PRO A 89 14.45 2.62 5.24
CA PRO A 89 13.04 2.22 5.28
C PRO A 89 12.87 0.82 5.88
N LEU A 90 11.89 0.65 6.76
CA LEU A 90 11.55 -0.67 7.29
C LEU A 90 10.95 -1.54 6.19
N ALA A 91 11.19 -2.85 6.26
CA ALA A 91 10.53 -3.79 5.37
C ALA A 91 9.10 -4.02 5.87
N ALA A 92 8.11 -3.92 4.98
CA ALA A 92 6.76 -4.34 5.30
C ALA A 92 6.70 -5.86 5.56
N PRO A 93 5.82 -6.33 6.44
CA PRO A 93 5.54 -7.76 6.57
C PRO A 93 4.96 -8.31 5.27
N ALA A 94 4.90 -9.63 5.15
CA ALA A 94 4.21 -10.27 4.03
C ALA A 94 2.73 -9.86 4.03
N PRO A 95 2.13 -9.66 2.84
CA PRO A 95 0.70 -9.36 2.74
C PRO A 95 -0.16 -10.43 3.43
N PRO A 96 -1.34 -10.07 3.94
CA PRO A 96 -2.22 -11.04 4.57
C PRO A 96 -2.72 -12.07 3.54
N ALA A 97 -2.77 -13.34 3.93
CA ALA A 97 -3.28 -14.41 3.06
C ALA A 97 -4.76 -14.18 2.65
N VAL A 98 -5.53 -13.50 3.51
CA VAL A 98 -6.89 -13.06 3.25
C VAL A 98 -6.97 -11.57 3.50
N LYS A 99 -7.38 -10.81 2.48
CA LYS A 99 -7.54 -9.36 2.60
C LYS A 99 -8.57 -9.01 3.67
N PRO A 100 -8.34 -7.94 4.47
CA PRO A 100 -9.30 -7.49 5.45
C PRO A 100 -10.59 -7.01 4.76
N ARG A 101 -11.70 -7.14 5.46
CA ARG A 101 -12.95 -6.54 4.99
C ARG A 101 -12.89 -5.03 5.18
N ILE A 102 -12.97 -4.31 4.08
CA ILE A 102 -13.05 -2.85 4.09
C ILE A 102 -14.51 -2.42 4.25
N THR A 103 -14.75 -1.49 5.13
CA THR A 103 -16.04 -0.83 5.34
C THR A 103 -15.90 0.67 5.19
N THR A 104 -16.99 1.34 4.87
CA THR A 104 -17.01 2.82 4.91
C THR A 104 -16.73 3.29 6.33
N ARG A 105 -15.84 4.28 6.46
CA ARG A 105 -15.51 4.94 7.72
C ARG A 105 -16.74 5.69 8.23
N GLU A 106 -16.97 5.66 9.54
CA GLU A 106 -18.02 6.43 10.21
C GLU A 106 -17.93 7.92 9.83
N GLY A 107 -19.07 8.50 9.46
CA GLY A 107 -19.19 9.88 8.98
C GLY A 107 -18.84 10.09 7.50
N PHE A 108 -18.54 9.00 6.75
CA PHE A 108 -18.29 9.02 5.30
C PHE A 108 -19.39 8.33 4.50
N GLU A 109 -20.47 7.95 5.16
CA GLU A 109 -21.60 7.28 4.54
C GLU A 109 -22.41 8.24 3.65
N VAL A 110 -23.05 7.67 2.63
CA VAL A 110 -24.08 8.34 1.84
C VAL A 110 -25.40 7.60 2.03
N GLU A 111 -26.50 8.28 1.92
CA GLU A 111 -27.84 7.68 2.01
C GLU A 111 -28.01 6.55 0.98
N GLY A 112 -28.44 5.37 1.44
CA GLY A 112 -28.58 4.16 0.62
C GLY A 112 -27.24 3.64 0.08
N GLY A 113 -26.14 3.87 0.81
CA GLY A 113 -24.77 3.56 0.38
C GLY A 113 -24.23 2.19 0.79
N GLU A 114 -25.02 1.34 1.48
CA GLU A 114 -24.54 0.09 2.10
C GLU A 114 -23.95 -0.93 1.11
N THR A 115 -24.36 -0.86 -0.14
CA THR A 115 -23.85 -1.73 -1.21
C THR A 115 -22.87 -1.03 -2.16
N LEU A 116 -22.58 0.25 -1.93
CA LEU A 116 -21.66 1.04 -2.76
C LEU A 116 -20.20 0.78 -2.37
N PRO A 117 -19.23 1.17 -3.22
CA PRO A 117 -17.82 1.06 -2.87
C PRO A 117 -17.53 1.75 -1.53
N PRO A 118 -16.88 1.07 -0.56
CA PRO A 118 -16.58 1.65 0.73
C PRO A 118 -15.61 2.83 0.60
N VAL A 119 -15.84 3.86 1.41
CA VAL A 119 -14.98 5.05 1.52
C VAL A 119 -14.24 4.99 2.84
N PHE A 120 -12.92 5.03 2.82
CA PHE A 120 -12.10 4.82 4.01
C PHE A 120 -10.78 5.61 3.95
N THR A 121 -10.18 5.83 5.10
CA THR A 121 -8.89 6.54 5.26
C THR A 121 -7.81 5.64 5.82
N THR A 122 -8.21 4.48 6.37
CA THR A 122 -7.35 3.53 7.09
C THR A 122 -7.78 2.12 6.73
N VAL A 123 -6.85 1.25 6.42
CA VAL A 123 -7.09 -0.19 6.18
C VAL A 123 -7.03 -0.94 7.50
N PRO A 124 -8.01 -1.78 7.83
CA PRO A 124 -7.99 -2.56 9.07
C PRO A 124 -6.78 -3.51 9.13
N THR A 125 -5.84 -3.22 10.02
CA THR A 125 -4.67 -4.06 10.30
C THR A 125 -4.13 -3.80 11.71
N LYS A 126 -3.38 -4.77 12.27
CA LYS A 126 -2.62 -4.61 13.51
C LYS A 126 -1.12 -4.40 13.24
N GLU A 127 -0.70 -4.60 12.00
CA GLU A 127 0.68 -4.44 11.60
C GLU A 127 1.05 -2.96 11.58
N ARG A 128 2.30 -2.65 11.96
CA ARG A 128 2.81 -1.25 11.91
C ARG A 128 3.21 -0.90 10.46
N ILE A 129 2.20 -0.76 9.63
CA ILE A 129 2.31 -0.38 8.22
C ILE A 129 1.42 0.81 7.92
N VAL A 130 1.82 1.57 6.91
CA VAL A 130 1.05 2.65 6.27
C VAL A 130 1.09 2.45 4.76
N PHE A 131 0.23 3.15 4.04
CA PHE A 131 0.16 3.09 2.58
C PHE A 131 0.44 4.47 1.99
N LEU A 132 1.43 4.56 1.11
CA LEU A 132 1.75 5.80 0.40
C LEU A 132 0.98 5.86 -0.92
N THR A 133 0.32 6.97 -1.15
CA THR A 133 -0.45 7.22 -2.38
C THR A 133 -0.11 8.59 -2.94
N MET A 134 -0.06 8.71 -4.27
CA MET A 134 0.26 9.95 -4.97
C MET A 134 -0.82 10.25 -6.00
N ASP A 135 -1.34 11.48 -5.99
CA ASP A 135 -2.45 11.90 -6.84
C ASP A 135 -2.00 12.81 -7.99
N ASP A 136 -2.88 12.97 -8.98
CA ASP A 136 -2.83 13.81 -10.18
C ASP A 136 -1.96 13.24 -11.31
N GLY A 137 -0.65 13.24 -11.16
CA GLY A 137 0.31 12.91 -12.23
C GLY A 137 0.82 14.14 -13.00
N ALA A 138 0.82 15.33 -12.39
CA ALA A 138 1.26 16.55 -13.06
C ALA A 138 2.77 16.57 -13.28
N GLU A 139 3.56 16.32 -12.24
CA GLU A 139 5.03 16.24 -12.33
C GLU A 139 5.50 14.86 -12.79
N LYS A 140 6.45 14.81 -13.75
CA LYS A 140 7.05 13.58 -14.30
C LYS A 140 8.54 13.53 -13.98
N ASP A 141 8.87 13.47 -12.69
CA ASP A 141 10.25 13.44 -12.22
C ASP A 141 10.87 12.02 -12.33
N PRO A 142 11.86 11.80 -13.23
CA PRO A 142 12.54 10.51 -13.33
C PRO A 142 13.38 10.18 -12.10
N GLU A 143 13.72 11.16 -11.28
CA GLU A 143 14.45 10.95 -10.02
C GLU A 143 13.57 10.27 -9.00
N LEU A 144 12.27 10.63 -8.93
CA LEU A 144 11.28 9.93 -8.10
C LEU A 144 11.27 8.43 -8.42
N LEU A 145 11.16 8.05 -9.70
CA LEU A 145 11.11 6.64 -10.10
C LEU A 145 12.36 5.88 -9.66
N ARG A 146 13.54 6.50 -9.80
CA ARG A 146 14.81 5.90 -9.35
C ARG A 146 14.86 5.75 -7.84
N MET A 147 14.52 6.81 -7.11
CA MET A 147 14.53 6.84 -5.64
C MET A 147 13.63 5.75 -5.07
N MET A 148 12.37 5.69 -5.51
CA MET A 148 11.39 4.71 -5.02
C MET A 148 11.81 3.27 -5.33
N THR A 149 12.37 3.03 -6.53
CA THR A 149 12.87 1.71 -6.94
C THR A 149 14.07 1.27 -6.11
N GLU A 150 15.08 2.13 -5.93
CA GLU A 150 16.30 1.81 -5.19
C GLU A 150 16.02 1.62 -3.70
N LEU A 151 15.12 2.40 -3.13
CA LEU A 151 14.69 2.29 -1.73
C LEU A 151 13.69 1.14 -1.51
N LYS A 152 13.14 0.57 -2.59
CA LYS A 152 12.07 -0.45 -2.56
C LYS A 152 10.86 0.01 -1.75
N ILE A 153 10.44 1.26 -1.93
CA ILE A 153 9.26 1.83 -1.30
C ILE A 153 8.06 1.63 -2.24
N PRO A 154 7.07 0.82 -1.86
CA PRO A 154 5.85 0.69 -2.64
C PRO A 154 4.98 1.94 -2.51
N TYR A 155 4.23 2.25 -3.55
CA TYR A 155 3.22 3.31 -3.57
C TYR A 155 2.17 3.02 -4.63
N SER A 156 1.02 3.71 -4.55
CA SER A 156 -0.07 3.65 -5.52
C SER A 156 -0.27 5.03 -6.11
N ALA A 157 -0.46 5.13 -7.43
CA ALA A 157 -0.75 6.39 -8.10
C ALA A 157 -2.24 6.47 -8.47
N PHE A 158 -2.86 7.64 -8.25
CA PHE A 158 -4.21 7.97 -8.68
C PHE A 158 -4.13 9.07 -9.73
N LEU A 159 -4.40 8.73 -10.98
CA LEU A 159 -4.06 9.54 -12.14
C LEU A 159 -5.28 10.22 -12.75
N SER A 160 -5.08 11.47 -13.22
CA SER A 160 -6.05 12.24 -13.99
C SER A 160 -5.53 12.48 -15.41
N ASP A 161 -6.29 12.05 -16.42
CA ASP A 161 -5.85 12.09 -17.83
C ASP A 161 -5.42 13.48 -18.31
N TYR A 162 -6.06 14.55 -17.80
CA TYR A 162 -5.76 15.91 -18.25
C TYR A 162 -4.30 16.37 -18.02
N VAL A 163 -3.61 15.78 -17.03
CA VAL A 163 -2.18 16.02 -16.75
C VAL A 163 -1.28 14.84 -17.11
N VAL A 164 -1.84 13.64 -17.29
CA VAL A 164 -1.09 12.43 -17.63
C VAL A 164 -0.89 12.27 -19.13
N SER A 165 -1.79 12.85 -19.93
CA SER A 165 -1.87 12.64 -21.37
C SER A 165 -0.71 13.24 -22.19
N ASP A 166 0.08 14.12 -21.62
CA ASP A 166 1.27 14.70 -22.23
C ASP A 166 2.47 13.70 -22.25
N ASP A 167 2.54 12.76 -21.26
CA ASP A 167 3.56 11.71 -21.22
C ASP A 167 3.05 10.41 -20.57
N TYR A 168 2.27 9.62 -21.29
CA TYR A 168 1.92 8.26 -20.83
C TYR A 168 3.13 7.34 -20.67
N GLY A 169 4.27 7.64 -21.33
CA GLY A 169 5.50 6.85 -21.25
C GLY A 169 6.05 6.80 -19.83
N TYR A 170 6.09 7.93 -19.15
CA TYR A 170 6.52 8.02 -17.76
C TYR A 170 5.72 7.09 -16.84
N PHE A 171 4.38 7.05 -16.98
CA PHE A 171 3.52 6.20 -16.17
C PHE A 171 3.56 4.72 -16.56
N LYS A 172 3.90 4.40 -17.83
CA LYS A 172 4.23 3.01 -18.23
C LYS A 172 5.50 2.53 -17.55
N ASP A 173 6.53 3.36 -17.47
CA ASP A 173 7.76 3.06 -16.75
C ASP A 173 7.49 2.87 -15.25
N MET A 174 6.63 3.71 -14.68
CA MET A 174 6.18 3.59 -13.29
C MET A 174 5.46 2.24 -13.06
N GLN A 175 4.52 1.88 -13.94
CA GLN A 175 3.81 0.60 -13.88
C GLN A 175 4.77 -0.59 -14.02
N ALA A 176 5.75 -0.52 -14.93
CA ALA A 176 6.76 -1.57 -15.11
C ALA A 176 7.62 -1.80 -13.87
N ARG A 177 7.74 -0.80 -12.99
CA ARG A 177 8.40 -0.88 -11.66
C ARG A 177 7.50 -1.42 -10.56
N GLY A 178 6.27 -1.83 -10.89
CA GLY A 178 5.32 -2.47 -9.96
C GLY A 178 4.35 -1.53 -9.28
N VAL A 179 4.29 -0.25 -9.66
CA VAL A 179 3.30 0.71 -9.16
C VAL A 179 1.94 0.43 -9.79
N THR A 180 0.89 0.44 -8.97
CA THR A 180 -0.48 0.35 -9.49
C THR A 180 -1.01 1.73 -9.82
N LEU A 181 -1.58 1.86 -11.01
CA LEU A 181 -2.20 3.09 -11.49
C LEU A 181 -3.71 3.00 -11.29
N ASN A 182 -4.27 3.96 -10.60
CA ASN A 182 -5.66 4.03 -10.18
C ASN A 182 -6.34 5.28 -10.73
N ASN A 183 -7.67 5.34 -10.62
CA ASN A 183 -8.52 6.36 -11.22
C ASN A 183 -8.63 7.61 -10.32
N HIS A 184 -8.37 8.80 -10.90
CA HIS A 184 -8.57 10.10 -10.26
C HIS A 184 -9.40 11.07 -11.14
N THR A 185 -10.24 10.51 -12.03
CA THR A 185 -11.08 11.22 -13.02
C THR A 185 -10.31 11.73 -14.25
N LEU A 186 -11.05 12.04 -15.32
CA LEU A 186 -10.46 12.59 -16.54
C LEU A 186 -9.84 13.99 -16.34
N ASN A 187 -10.59 14.91 -15.70
CA ASN A 187 -10.28 16.35 -15.69
C ASN A 187 -10.22 16.94 -14.29
N HIS A 188 -10.09 16.12 -13.26
CA HIS A 188 -9.98 16.54 -11.87
C HIS A 188 -11.08 17.53 -11.41
N ARG A 189 -12.33 17.33 -11.87
CA ARG A 189 -13.45 18.22 -11.56
C ARG A 189 -14.05 17.95 -10.18
N TYR A 190 -14.61 18.98 -9.54
CA TYR A 190 -15.40 18.84 -8.32
C TYR A 190 -16.70 18.05 -8.60
N LEU A 191 -16.70 16.76 -8.33
CA LEU A 191 -17.75 15.83 -8.74
C LEU A 191 -19.13 16.14 -8.18
N PRO A 192 -19.31 16.52 -6.88
CA PRO A 192 -20.64 16.84 -6.36
C PRO A 192 -21.36 17.98 -7.05
N GLY A 193 -20.63 18.87 -7.75
CA GLY A 193 -21.19 19.97 -8.55
C GLY A 193 -21.60 19.58 -9.96
N LEU A 194 -21.37 18.31 -10.35
CA LEU A 194 -21.69 17.80 -11.68
C LEU A 194 -22.99 16.99 -11.68
N SER A 195 -23.69 16.98 -12.82
CA SER A 195 -24.75 16.02 -13.07
C SER A 195 -24.19 14.58 -13.04
N LYS A 196 -25.05 13.61 -12.78
CA LYS A 196 -24.67 12.20 -12.77
C LYS A 196 -24.02 11.74 -14.07
N GLU A 197 -24.50 12.23 -15.21
CA GLU A 197 -23.94 11.92 -16.52
C GLU A 197 -22.54 12.53 -16.70
N GLU A 198 -22.29 13.74 -16.19
CA GLU A 198 -20.96 14.33 -16.19
C GLU A 198 -20.02 13.56 -15.28
N GLN A 199 -20.45 13.18 -14.06
CA GLN A 199 -19.65 12.34 -13.17
C GLN A 199 -19.33 10.99 -13.85
N ARG A 200 -20.25 10.40 -14.62
CA ARG A 200 -20.01 9.18 -15.38
C ARG A 200 -18.94 9.39 -16.45
N ARG A 201 -18.99 10.51 -17.18
CA ARG A 201 -17.92 10.83 -18.16
C ARG A 201 -16.56 10.97 -17.48
N GLU A 202 -16.49 11.64 -16.32
CA GLU A 202 -15.27 11.81 -15.58
C GLU A 202 -14.69 10.47 -15.08
N ILE A 203 -15.49 9.64 -14.45
CA ILE A 203 -15.01 8.41 -13.79
C ILE A 203 -14.85 7.26 -14.79
N CYS A 204 -15.89 6.94 -15.59
CA CYS A 204 -15.79 5.83 -16.56
C CYS A 204 -14.84 6.19 -17.71
N GLY A 205 -14.80 7.47 -18.12
CA GLY A 205 -13.88 7.91 -19.17
C GLY A 205 -12.43 7.72 -18.76
N GLU A 206 -12.07 8.00 -17.51
CA GLU A 206 -10.73 7.71 -17.00
C GLU A 206 -10.45 6.20 -16.94
N GLN A 207 -11.44 5.35 -16.57
CA GLN A 207 -11.29 3.90 -16.66
C GLN A 207 -10.93 3.44 -18.08
N ASP A 208 -11.59 4.02 -19.09
CA ASP A 208 -11.34 3.71 -20.50
C ASP A 208 -9.92 4.15 -20.94
N LYS A 209 -9.47 5.30 -20.44
CA LYS A 209 -8.09 5.79 -20.70
C LYS A 209 -7.05 4.89 -20.05
N LEU A 210 -7.21 4.55 -18.78
CA LEU A 210 -6.30 3.67 -18.04
C LEU A 210 -6.22 2.27 -18.69
N GLU A 211 -7.35 1.71 -19.12
CA GLU A 211 -7.35 0.44 -19.84
C GLU A 211 -6.63 0.55 -21.20
N LYS A 212 -6.93 1.61 -21.97
CA LYS A 212 -6.34 1.82 -23.29
C LYS A 212 -4.83 1.97 -23.24
N TYR A 213 -4.30 2.76 -22.31
CA TYR A 213 -2.89 3.11 -22.29
C TYR A 213 -2.05 2.19 -21.40
N PHE A 214 -2.64 1.60 -20.36
CA PHE A 214 -1.92 0.79 -19.36
C PHE A 214 -2.44 -0.66 -19.24
N GLY A 215 -3.45 -1.02 -20.06
CA GLY A 215 -3.91 -2.41 -20.19
C GLY A 215 -4.78 -2.95 -19.06
N LYS A 216 -5.20 -2.10 -18.11
CA LYS A 216 -6.02 -2.52 -16.96
C LYS A 216 -7.01 -1.45 -16.56
N ARG A 217 -8.23 -1.87 -16.18
CA ARG A 217 -9.18 -1.06 -15.43
C ARG A 217 -8.88 -1.21 -13.93
N PRO A 218 -8.49 -0.15 -13.22
CA PRO A 218 -8.28 -0.22 -11.78
C PRO A 218 -9.60 -0.46 -11.03
N THR A 219 -9.48 -1.02 -9.83
CA THR A 219 -10.62 -1.21 -8.94
C THR A 219 -10.68 -0.15 -7.83
N LEU A 220 -9.65 0.69 -7.72
CA LEU A 220 -9.60 1.80 -6.78
C LEU A 220 -9.82 3.12 -7.51
N PHE A 221 -10.51 4.02 -6.84
CA PHE A 221 -10.82 5.35 -7.30
C PHE A 221 -10.71 6.33 -6.14
N ARG A 222 -10.10 7.49 -6.37
CA ARG A 222 -10.11 8.60 -5.42
C ARG A 222 -10.80 9.79 -6.09
N PRO A 223 -11.87 10.34 -5.49
CA PRO A 223 -12.52 11.53 -6.03
C PRO A 223 -11.61 12.76 -5.81
N PRO A 224 -11.52 13.68 -6.78
CA PRO A 224 -10.82 14.95 -6.61
C PRO A 224 -11.22 15.67 -5.32
N TYR A 225 -10.22 16.22 -4.61
CA TYR A 225 -10.37 16.90 -3.31
C TYR A 225 -10.96 16.02 -2.19
N GLY A 226 -11.07 14.70 -2.40
CA GLY A 226 -11.78 13.79 -1.48
C GLY A 226 -13.30 13.99 -1.46
N ASN A 227 -13.88 14.74 -2.41
CA ASN A 227 -15.28 15.13 -2.41
C ASN A 227 -16.14 14.22 -3.31
N TYR A 228 -17.21 13.70 -2.74
CA TYR A 228 -18.14 12.79 -3.42
C TYR A 228 -19.56 12.94 -2.87
N ASN A 229 -20.54 12.41 -3.60
CA ASN A 229 -21.92 12.25 -3.16
C ASN A 229 -22.45 10.85 -3.53
N GLY A 230 -23.73 10.57 -3.26
CA GLY A 230 -24.33 9.28 -3.57
C GLY A 230 -24.26 8.92 -5.06
N ASP A 231 -24.39 9.89 -5.96
CA ASP A 231 -24.27 9.65 -7.40
C ASP A 231 -22.83 9.32 -7.80
N THR A 232 -21.85 9.97 -7.19
CA THR A 232 -20.42 9.65 -7.39
C THR A 232 -20.15 8.16 -7.11
N LEU A 233 -20.60 7.64 -5.96
CA LEU A 233 -20.37 6.24 -5.59
C LEU A 233 -21.17 5.26 -6.46
N ARG A 234 -22.42 5.60 -6.84
CA ARG A 234 -23.22 4.79 -7.78
C ARG A 234 -22.56 4.70 -9.15
N VAL A 235 -22.05 5.82 -9.65
CA VAL A 235 -21.32 5.89 -10.91
C VAL A 235 -20.01 5.10 -10.80
N ALA A 236 -19.21 5.33 -9.77
CA ALA A 236 -17.95 4.60 -9.54
C ALA A 236 -18.17 3.08 -9.56
N ARG A 237 -19.19 2.57 -8.83
CA ARG A 237 -19.59 1.16 -8.88
C ARG A 237 -19.91 0.70 -10.30
N SER A 238 -20.68 1.51 -11.07
CA SER A 238 -21.06 1.17 -12.44
C SER A 238 -19.87 1.12 -13.41
N CYS A 239 -18.76 1.82 -13.09
CA CYS A 239 -17.51 1.79 -13.85
C CYS A 239 -16.53 0.70 -13.37
N GLY A 240 -16.94 -0.20 -12.46
CA GLY A 240 -16.14 -1.31 -11.98
C GLY A 240 -15.25 -0.99 -10.76
N ILE A 241 -15.40 0.18 -10.15
CA ILE A 241 -14.70 0.56 -8.93
C ILE A 241 -15.24 -0.25 -7.75
N LYS A 242 -14.34 -0.76 -6.91
CA LYS A 242 -14.67 -1.58 -5.74
C LYS A 242 -14.45 -0.87 -4.42
N ALA A 243 -13.53 0.13 -4.38
CA ALA A 243 -13.20 0.82 -3.15
C ALA A 243 -12.70 2.25 -3.44
N VAL A 244 -12.90 3.15 -2.47
CA VAL A 244 -12.59 4.58 -2.54
C VAL A 244 -11.68 4.96 -1.37
N PRO A 245 -10.36 4.74 -1.48
CA PRO A 245 -9.42 5.15 -0.45
C PRO A 245 -9.23 6.67 -0.46
N LEU A 246 -9.56 7.33 0.64
CA LEU A 246 -9.14 8.68 0.98
C LEU A 246 -7.84 8.62 1.81
N TRP A 247 -7.56 9.57 2.70
CA TRP A 247 -6.32 9.63 3.46
C TRP A 247 -6.52 10.04 4.92
N ALA A 248 -5.63 9.55 5.77
CA ALA A 248 -5.52 9.91 7.18
C ALA A 248 -4.50 11.04 7.41
N ALA A 249 -3.50 11.15 6.53
CA ALA A 249 -2.50 12.21 6.56
C ALA A 249 -2.12 12.62 5.13
N GLU A 250 -1.66 13.84 4.95
CA GLU A 250 -1.14 14.36 3.69
C GLU A 250 0.28 14.89 3.88
N ALA A 251 1.17 14.56 2.93
CA ALA A 251 2.58 14.88 2.99
C ALA A 251 2.96 15.94 1.96
N PHE A 252 3.73 16.92 2.42
CA PHE A 252 4.38 17.98 1.65
C PHE A 252 5.89 17.93 1.86
N PRO A 253 6.71 18.63 1.07
CA PRO A 253 8.16 18.63 1.26
C PRO A 253 8.60 19.13 2.65
N ASP A 254 7.89 20.08 3.22
CA ASP A 254 8.25 20.78 4.46
C ASP A 254 7.42 20.35 5.68
N HIS A 255 6.21 19.81 5.50
CA HIS A 255 5.30 19.45 6.60
C HIS A 255 4.42 18.24 6.31
N MET A 256 3.64 17.84 7.32
CA MET A 256 2.55 16.86 7.23
C MET A 256 1.26 17.52 7.70
N GLU A 257 0.15 17.25 7.01
CA GLU A 257 -1.20 17.53 7.48
C GLU A 257 -1.87 16.27 8.00
N TRP A 258 -2.67 16.39 9.05
CA TRP A 258 -3.26 15.27 9.74
C TRP A 258 -4.78 15.40 9.82
N ARG A 259 -5.47 14.31 9.55
CA ARG A 259 -6.92 14.26 9.73
C ARG A 259 -7.29 14.07 11.20
N GLU A 260 -6.51 13.23 11.90
CA GLU A 260 -6.76 12.93 13.31
C GLU A 260 -6.16 14.02 14.23
N TRP A 261 -6.83 14.25 15.34
CA TRP A 261 -6.48 15.32 16.30
C TRP A 261 -5.14 15.11 17.02
N ASP A 262 -4.70 13.86 17.15
CA ASP A 262 -3.43 13.50 17.81
C ASP A 262 -2.20 13.69 16.91
N GLN A 263 -2.41 13.97 15.64
CA GLN A 263 -1.36 14.23 14.65
C GLN A 263 -0.33 13.10 14.59
N ASP A 264 -0.79 11.85 14.63
CA ASP A 264 0.06 10.66 14.62
C ASP A 264 -0.33 9.67 13.51
N LEU A 265 0.55 8.69 13.25
CA LEU A 265 0.29 7.56 12.36
C LEU A 265 -0.31 6.40 13.14
N HIS A 266 -1.32 5.77 12.54
CA HIS A 266 -1.94 4.55 13.03
C HIS A 266 -1.72 3.39 12.08
N PRO A 267 -1.79 2.12 12.55
CA PRO A 267 -1.73 0.97 11.68
C PRO A 267 -2.76 1.03 10.55
N GLY A 268 -2.28 0.94 9.32
CA GLY A 268 -3.14 0.95 8.14
C GLY A 268 -3.48 2.33 7.57
N ASP A 269 -2.94 3.42 8.12
CA ASP A 269 -3.21 4.76 7.61
C ASP A 269 -2.73 4.93 6.17
N ILE A 270 -3.54 5.64 5.39
CA ILE A 270 -3.23 6.03 4.02
C ILE A 270 -2.65 7.45 4.07
N ILE A 271 -1.43 7.60 3.55
CA ILE A 271 -0.76 8.88 3.38
C ILE A 271 -0.95 9.33 1.93
N LEU A 272 -1.54 10.50 1.74
CA LEU A 272 -1.64 11.20 0.46
C LEU A 272 -0.40 12.04 0.24
N THR A 273 0.02 12.14 -1.00
CA THR A 273 0.83 13.21 -1.54
C THR A 273 0.48 13.40 -3.02
N HIS A 274 1.14 14.31 -3.71
CA HIS A 274 0.84 14.64 -5.10
C HIS A 274 2.11 14.58 -5.98
N PHE A 275 1.90 14.42 -7.29
CA PHE A 275 2.95 14.61 -8.28
C PHE A 275 3.10 16.11 -8.55
N ARG A 276 3.89 16.80 -7.70
CA ARG A 276 4.15 18.24 -7.75
C ARG A 276 5.63 18.52 -7.66
N GLY A 277 6.12 19.48 -8.43
CA GLY A 277 7.50 19.92 -8.43
C GLY A 277 7.74 21.22 -7.67
N GLU A 278 8.95 21.78 -7.82
CA GLU A 278 9.37 23.02 -7.15
C GLU A 278 8.54 24.24 -7.55
N GLU A 279 7.89 24.20 -8.72
CA GLU A 279 6.99 25.28 -9.18
C GLU A 279 5.71 25.39 -8.34
N ASP A 280 5.21 24.27 -7.81
CA ASP A 280 3.99 24.20 -6.99
C ASP A 280 4.31 24.14 -5.49
N TRP A 281 5.44 23.53 -5.15
CA TRP A 281 5.91 23.34 -3.79
C TRP A 281 7.31 23.97 -3.64
N GLU A 282 7.62 24.57 -2.55
CA GLU A 282 8.98 25.04 -2.24
C GLU A 282 9.92 23.84 -1.95
N GLY A 283 9.90 22.81 -2.80
CA GLY A 283 10.67 21.58 -2.66
C GLY A 283 10.37 20.54 -3.73
N SER A 284 11.30 19.62 -3.91
CA SER A 284 11.18 18.55 -4.91
C SER A 284 10.33 17.38 -4.42
N MET A 285 9.91 16.50 -5.35
CA MET A 285 9.30 15.21 -4.99
C MET A 285 10.23 14.35 -4.14
N ALA A 286 11.54 14.41 -4.36
CA ALA A 286 12.51 13.71 -3.54
C ALA A 286 12.53 14.24 -2.09
N ASP A 287 12.35 15.55 -1.87
CA ASP A 287 12.24 16.13 -0.53
C ASP A 287 10.98 15.68 0.17
N MET A 288 9.87 15.64 -0.54
CA MET A 288 8.61 15.10 -0.04
C MET A 288 8.77 13.63 0.38
N ILE A 289 9.41 12.76 -0.43
CA ILE A 289 9.68 11.37 -0.06
C ILE A 289 10.58 11.29 1.18
N ARG A 290 11.61 12.14 1.29
CA ARG A 290 12.45 12.20 2.51
C ARG A 290 11.61 12.55 3.74
N ARG A 291 10.68 13.50 3.62
CA ARG A 291 9.73 13.86 4.69
C ARG A 291 8.85 12.67 5.10
N VAL A 292 8.19 12.03 4.13
CA VAL A 292 7.36 10.84 4.38
C VAL A 292 8.19 9.77 5.08
N MET A 293 9.35 9.41 4.53
CA MET A 293 10.16 8.33 5.08
C MET A 293 10.72 8.65 6.46
N LYS A 294 11.08 9.92 6.72
CA LYS A 294 11.45 10.35 8.07
C LYS A 294 10.30 10.11 9.05
N THR A 295 9.11 10.60 8.73
CA THR A 295 7.92 10.46 9.59
C THR A 295 7.59 9.00 9.84
N VAL A 296 7.50 8.20 8.78
CA VAL A 296 7.14 6.78 8.82
C VAL A 296 8.16 5.97 9.64
N THR A 297 9.47 6.14 9.37
CA THR A 297 10.51 5.36 10.05
C THR A 297 10.75 5.80 11.49
N ASP A 298 10.62 7.09 11.80
CA ASP A 298 10.77 7.59 13.17
C ASP A 298 9.67 7.06 14.09
N LYS A 299 8.47 6.90 13.54
CA LYS A 299 7.32 6.32 14.25
C LYS A 299 7.31 4.78 14.19
N GLY A 300 8.29 4.13 13.55
CA GLY A 300 8.45 2.67 13.49
C GLY A 300 7.45 1.97 12.58
N TYR A 301 7.01 2.63 11.52
CA TYR A 301 6.14 2.04 10.49
C TYR A 301 6.95 1.64 9.25
N ALA A 302 6.43 0.68 8.51
CA ALA A 302 6.86 0.35 7.15
C ALA A 302 5.80 0.82 6.15
N VAL A 303 6.22 1.10 4.91
CA VAL A 303 5.27 1.33 3.81
C VAL A 303 4.92 0.00 3.17
N ALA A 304 3.64 -0.33 3.07
CA ALA A 304 3.12 -1.51 2.38
C ALA A 304 2.37 -1.11 1.09
N ARG A 305 2.12 -2.08 0.22
CA ARG A 305 1.38 -1.87 -1.02
C ARG A 305 -0.12 -1.95 -0.74
N LEU A 306 -0.86 -0.89 -1.06
CA LEU A 306 -2.29 -0.78 -0.77
C LEU A 306 -3.11 -1.91 -1.42
N GLU A 307 -2.83 -2.24 -2.67
CA GLU A 307 -3.57 -3.24 -3.44
C GLU A 307 -3.43 -4.67 -2.93
N ASP A 308 -2.45 -4.93 -2.06
CA ASP A 308 -2.30 -6.23 -1.40
C ASP A 308 -3.31 -6.39 -0.23
N TYR A 309 -3.94 -5.31 0.20
CA TYR A 309 -4.86 -5.27 1.33
C TYR A 309 -6.31 -4.94 0.95
N VAL A 310 -6.53 -4.36 -0.24
CA VAL A 310 -7.86 -3.89 -0.70
C VAL A 310 -8.34 -4.62 -1.95
#